data_8c98e91ede81c58bc8f81fcd64da316e
#
_entry.id   8c98e91ede81c58bc8f81fcd64da316e
#
_cell.length_a   1.000
_cell.length_b   1.000
_cell.length_c   1.000
_cell.angle_alpha   90.00
_cell.angle_beta   90.00
_cell.angle_gamma   90.00
#
_symmetry.space_group_name_H-M   'P 1'
#
loop_
_entity.id
_entity.type
_entity.pdbx_description
1 polymer ?
#
loop_
_entity_poly.entity_id
_entity_poly.type
_entity_poly.pdbx_seq_one_letter_code
_entity_poly.pdbx_strand_id
1 'polypeptide(L)'
;MKKFFAALLAAVMMLALAACGGDSGKTVDVQKLADDLKDNVPYSTNMIASAVEDLEYKLDPPEGTAIAGYIADGSAYDMIVVAQCANTDDAKTLYANTQTYLDDLKREANLYQPGEEARLDGALLRQSGAVVVLCVSDDTAAATAIVEGYLK
;
A
#
# COMPACT_ATOMS: atom_id res chain seq x y z
N MET A 1 11.09 -38.76 -30.26
CA MET A 1 11.04 -37.39 -30.81
C MET A 1 9.84 -36.58 -30.29
N LYS A 2 8.62 -37.12 -30.19
CA LYS A 2 7.44 -36.36 -29.70
C LYS A 2 7.53 -35.85 -28.26
N LYS A 3 8.28 -36.53 -27.37
CA LYS A 3 8.42 -36.14 -25.95
C LYS A 3 9.41 -34.98 -25.73
N PHE A 4 10.39 -34.79 -26.63
CA PHE A 4 11.34 -33.67 -26.54
C PHE A 4 10.72 -32.34 -27.02
N PHE A 5 9.79 -32.39 -27.97
CA PHE A 5 9.08 -31.21 -28.46
C PHE A 5 8.14 -30.59 -27.39
N ALA A 6 7.50 -31.45 -26.57
CA ALA A 6 6.63 -30.98 -25.50
C ALA A 6 7.40 -30.28 -24.35
N ALA A 7 8.60 -30.79 -24.04
CA ALA A 7 9.46 -30.19 -23.01
C ALA A 7 10.05 -28.84 -23.46
N LEU A 8 10.37 -28.69 -24.76
CA LEU A 8 10.88 -27.44 -25.32
C LEU A 8 9.80 -26.35 -25.38
N LEU A 9 8.53 -26.73 -25.67
CA LEU A 9 7.41 -25.78 -25.70
C LEU A 9 7.07 -25.28 -24.30
N ALA A 10 7.14 -26.14 -23.26
CA ALA A 10 6.92 -25.75 -21.88
C ALA A 10 8.01 -24.78 -21.35
N ALA A 11 9.27 -24.99 -21.77
CA ALA A 11 10.37 -24.10 -21.39
C ALA A 11 10.26 -22.70 -22.04
N VAL A 12 9.74 -22.63 -23.28
CA VAL A 12 9.52 -21.36 -23.98
C VAL A 12 8.35 -20.58 -23.39
N MET A 13 7.31 -21.25 -22.86
CA MET A 13 6.19 -20.56 -22.18
C MET A 13 6.60 -20.00 -20.80
N MET A 14 7.54 -20.60 -20.10
CA MET A 14 8.06 -20.04 -18.83
C MET A 14 8.95 -18.81 -19.04
N LEU A 15 9.59 -18.67 -20.20
CA LEU A 15 10.40 -17.49 -20.54
C LEU A 15 9.55 -16.32 -21.06
N ALA A 16 8.32 -16.55 -21.53
CA ALA A 16 7.45 -15.48 -22.02
C ALA A 16 6.76 -14.67 -20.90
N LEU A 17 6.76 -15.19 -19.66
CA LEU A 17 6.25 -14.46 -18.48
C LEU A 17 7.26 -13.47 -17.88
N ALA A 18 8.51 -13.50 -18.33
CA ALA A 18 9.57 -12.59 -17.86
C ALA A 18 9.75 -11.34 -18.76
N ALA A 19 8.96 -11.16 -19.80
CA ALA A 19 9.16 -10.11 -20.83
C ALA A 19 8.07 -9.03 -20.85
N CYS A 20 7.27 -8.88 -19.76
CA CYS A 20 6.50 -7.66 -19.52
C CYS A 20 7.26 -6.82 -18.49
N GLY A 21 8.41 -6.30 -18.89
CA GLY A 21 9.28 -5.47 -18.07
C GLY A 21 8.84 -4.02 -18.09
N GLY A 22 7.92 -3.64 -17.22
CA GLY A 22 8.00 -2.33 -16.60
C GLY A 22 8.92 -2.48 -15.39
N ASP A 23 9.74 -1.50 -15.08
CA ASP A 23 10.57 -1.46 -13.88
C ASP A 23 9.65 -1.42 -12.64
N SER A 24 9.18 -2.59 -12.24
CA SER A 24 8.24 -2.75 -11.11
C SER A 24 8.94 -2.66 -9.75
N GLY A 25 10.27 -2.57 -9.74
CA GLY A 25 11.03 -2.55 -8.51
C GLY A 25 10.84 -3.84 -7.69
N LYS A 26 11.04 -3.73 -6.39
CA LYS A 26 10.90 -4.85 -5.46
C LYS A 26 9.40 -5.16 -5.23
N THR A 27 9.04 -6.43 -5.29
CA THR A 27 7.70 -6.90 -4.90
C THR A 27 7.62 -7.11 -3.39
N VAL A 28 6.56 -6.64 -2.76
CA VAL A 28 6.30 -6.82 -1.33
C VAL A 28 5.06 -7.67 -1.09
N ASP A 29 5.05 -8.43 0.00
CA ASP A 29 3.83 -9.02 0.53
C ASP A 29 3.06 -7.94 1.28
N VAL A 30 1.96 -7.46 0.67
CA VAL A 30 1.18 -6.33 1.18
C VAL A 30 0.56 -6.61 2.54
N GLN A 31 0.07 -7.85 2.76
CA GLN A 31 -0.51 -8.23 4.03
C GLN A 31 0.55 -8.28 5.13
N LYS A 32 1.69 -8.89 4.84
CA LYS A 32 2.79 -8.99 5.81
C LYS A 32 3.31 -7.61 6.23
N LEU A 33 3.50 -6.69 5.29
CA LEU A 33 3.92 -5.33 5.63
C LEU A 33 2.85 -4.58 6.42
N ALA A 34 1.57 -4.73 6.07
CA ALA A 34 0.47 -4.14 6.82
C ALA A 34 0.39 -4.69 8.26
N ASP A 35 0.58 -6.00 8.44
CA ASP A 35 0.63 -6.65 9.77
C ASP A 35 1.81 -6.16 10.60
N ASP A 36 3.00 -6.08 10.00
CA ASP A 36 4.20 -5.58 10.69
C ASP A 36 4.04 -4.12 11.13
N LEU A 37 3.40 -3.28 10.32
CA LEU A 37 3.06 -1.90 10.71
C LEU A 37 2.06 -1.89 11.86
N LYS A 38 0.98 -2.68 11.76
CA LYS A 38 -0.05 -2.75 12.82
C LYS A 38 0.52 -3.20 14.16
N ASP A 39 1.42 -4.18 14.15
CA ASP A 39 1.91 -4.82 15.38
C ASP A 39 3.09 -4.06 16.03
N ASN A 40 3.82 -3.23 15.28
CA ASN A 40 5.07 -2.60 15.74
C ASN A 40 5.05 -1.07 15.72
N VAL A 41 3.95 -0.43 15.31
CA VAL A 41 3.79 1.03 15.36
C VAL A 41 2.68 1.38 16.35
N PRO A 42 2.85 2.41 17.21
CA PRO A 42 1.78 2.85 18.11
C PRO A 42 0.67 3.61 17.35
N TYR A 43 -0.56 3.35 17.74
CA TYR A 43 -1.78 3.99 17.24
C TYR A 43 -2.62 4.50 18.42
N SER A 44 -3.45 5.53 18.18
CA SER A 44 -4.31 6.10 19.23
C SER A 44 -5.47 5.19 19.61
N THR A 45 -5.85 4.27 18.70
CA THR A 45 -6.96 3.34 18.90
C THR A 45 -6.57 1.92 18.49
N ASN A 46 -7.46 0.97 18.76
CA ASN A 46 -7.34 -0.38 18.22
C ASN A 46 -7.52 -0.35 16.69
N MET A 47 -6.72 -1.14 15.97
CA MET A 47 -6.74 -1.23 14.51
C MET A 47 -7.49 -2.49 14.08
N ILE A 48 -8.47 -2.32 13.21
CA ILE A 48 -9.24 -3.43 12.60
C ILE A 48 -8.92 -3.56 11.12
N ALA A 49 -8.95 -4.77 10.60
CA ALA A 49 -8.71 -5.02 9.17
C ALA A 49 -9.77 -4.29 8.33
N SER A 50 -9.34 -3.54 7.32
CA SER A 50 -10.23 -2.96 6.33
C SER A 50 -10.59 -3.97 5.26
N ALA A 51 -11.83 -3.99 4.81
CA ALA A 51 -12.18 -4.74 3.62
C ALA A 51 -11.45 -4.16 2.40
N VAL A 52 -11.03 -5.03 1.47
CA VAL A 52 -10.32 -4.61 0.25
C VAL A 52 -11.19 -3.67 -0.57
N GLU A 53 -12.47 -3.97 -0.70
CA GLU A 53 -13.45 -3.19 -1.45
C GLU A 53 -13.59 -1.76 -0.90
N ASP A 54 -13.48 -1.58 0.43
CA ASP A 54 -13.53 -0.26 1.05
C ASP A 54 -12.28 0.57 0.73
N LEU A 55 -11.10 -0.07 0.70
CA LEU A 55 -9.86 0.59 0.31
C LEU A 55 -9.86 0.94 -1.19
N GLU A 56 -10.34 0.04 -2.03
CA GLU A 56 -10.49 0.27 -3.47
C GLU A 56 -11.45 1.42 -3.74
N TYR A 57 -12.59 1.47 -3.06
CA TYR A 57 -13.55 2.57 -3.20
C TYR A 57 -12.97 3.94 -2.81
N LYS A 58 -12.15 3.98 -1.75
CA LYS A 58 -11.56 5.23 -1.24
C LYS A 58 -10.39 5.73 -2.08
N LEU A 59 -9.58 4.81 -2.62
CA LEU A 59 -8.29 5.13 -3.22
C LEU A 59 -8.28 4.99 -4.74
N ASP A 60 -9.31 4.36 -5.33
CA ASP A 60 -9.44 4.11 -6.77
C ASP A 60 -8.12 3.58 -7.38
N PRO A 61 -7.61 2.42 -6.90
CA PRO A 61 -6.36 1.87 -7.37
C PRO A 61 -6.48 1.39 -8.83
N PRO A 62 -5.41 1.46 -9.63
CA PRO A 62 -5.37 0.83 -10.95
C PRO A 62 -5.67 -0.68 -10.88
N GLU A 63 -6.23 -1.22 -11.97
CA GLU A 63 -6.59 -2.64 -12.08
C GLU A 63 -5.38 -3.55 -11.82
N GLY A 64 -5.60 -4.64 -11.08
CA GLY A 64 -4.55 -5.60 -10.72
C GLY A 64 -3.67 -5.17 -9.55
N THR A 65 -4.01 -4.10 -8.84
CA THR A 65 -3.31 -3.72 -7.61
C THR A 65 -3.68 -4.67 -6.47
N ALA A 66 -2.68 -5.28 -5.82
CA ALA A 66 -2.87 -5.97 -4.55
C ALA A 66 -2.85 -4.93 -3.42
N ILE A 67 -3.85 -4.96 -2.54
CA ILE A 67 -3.99 -3.98 -1.46
C ILE A 67 -4.37 -4.66 -0.15
N ALA A 68 -3.81 -4.19 0.97
CA ALA A 68 -4.17 -4.59 2.32
C ALA A 68 -4.09 -3.38 3.25
N GLY A 69 -4.84 -3.39 4.35
CA GLY A 69 -4.78 -2.30 5.31
C GLY A 69 -5.61 -2.51 6.55
N TYR A 70 -5.43 -1.56 7.46
CA TYR A 70 -6.11 -1.49 8.74
C TYR A 70 -6.62 -0.06 8.93
N ILE A 71 -7.72 0.08 9.64
CA ILE A 71 -8.32 1.37 10.01
C ILE A 71 -8.60 1.40 11.51
N ALA A 72 -8.74 2.59 12.06
CA ALA A 72 -9.16 2.79 13.44
C ALA A 72 -10.50 2.12 13.74
N ASP A 73 -10.59 1.49 14.90
CA ASP A 73 -11.88 1.06 15.47
C ASP A 73 -12.56 2.28 16.10
N GLY A 74 -13.42 2.95 15.33
CA GLY A 74 -14.12 4.15 15.74
C GLY A 74 -13.87 5.38 14.86
N SER A 75 -13.85 6.56 15.47
CA SER A 75 -13.80 7.85 14.75
C SER A 75 -12.40 8.46 14.61
N ALA A 76 -11.34 7.76 15.04
CA ALA A 76 -9.97 8.24 14.84
C ALA A 76 -9.53 8.06 13.38
N TYR A 77 -8.45 8.77 13.00
CA TYR A 77 -7.92 8.73 11.63
C TYR A 77 -6.73 7.78 11.47
N ASP A 78 -6.44 6.94 12.47
CA ASP A 78 -5.41 5.90 12.34
C ASP A 78 -5.69 5.02 11.14
N MET A 79 -4.68 4.81 10.28
CA MET A 79 -4.84 4.05 9.04
C MET A 79 -3.53 3.46 8.59
N ILE A 80 -3.60 2.26 8.05
CA ILE A 80 -2.53 1.60 7.31
C ILE A 80 -3.10 1.20 5.95
N VAL A 81 -2.43 1.55 4.88
CA VAL A 81 -2.67 1.03 3.54
C VAL A 81 -1.33 0.62 2.93
N VAL A 82 -1.25 -0.59 2.45
CA VAL A 82 -0.12 -1.10 1.68
C VAL A 82 -0.65 -1.61 0.35
N ALA A 83 -0.10 -1.13 -0.74
CA ALA A 83 -0.50 -1.53 -2.08
C ALA A 83 0.71 -1.87 -2.95
N GLN A 84 0.59 -2.96 -3.72
CA GLN A 84 1.51 -3.38 -4.77
C GLN A 84 0.80 -3.26 -6.11
N CYS A 85 1.18 -2.28 -6.92
CA CYS A 85 0.67 -2.09 -8.27
C CYS A 85 1.38 -2.99 -9.28
N ALA A 86 0.83 -3.10 -10.49
CA ALA A 86 1.43 -3.87 -11.57
C ALA A 86 2.76 -3.27 -12.07
N ASN A 87 2.91 -1.94 -11.99
CA ASN A 87 4.08 -1.21 -12.46
C ASN A 87 4.23 0.13 -11.72
N THR A 88 5.32 0.83 -11.99
CA THR A 88 5.65 2.12 -11.35
C THR A 88 4.69 3.25 -11.76
N ASP A 89 4.13 3.25 -12.97
CA ASP A 89 3.24 4.33 -13.41
C ASP A 89 1.86 4.19 -12.76
N ASP A 90 1.37 2.97 -12.58
CA ASP A 90 0.17 2.69 -11.78
C ASP A 90 0.38 3.11 -10.32
N ALA A 91 1.57 2.86 -9.76
CA ALA A 91 1.90 3.30 -8.40
C ALA A 91 1.92 4.83 -8.26
N LYS A 92 2.38 5.56 -9.26
CA LYS A 92 2.29 7.04 -9.27
C LYS A 92 0.85 7.52 -9.29
N THR A 93 -0.02 6.85 -10.06
CA THR A 93 -1.45 7.14 -10.10
C THR A 93 -2.07 6.90 -8.73
N LEU A 94 -1.84 5.74 -8.15
CA LEU A 94 -2.34 5.41 -6.81
C LEU A 94 -1.80 6.35 -5.73
N TYR A 95 -0.51 6.73 -5.81
CA TYR A 95 0.08 7.71 -4.89
C TYR A 95 -0.66 9.06 -4.95
N ALA A 96 -0.96 9.56 -6.16
CA ALA A 96 -1.69 10.81 -6.33
C ALA A 96 -3.13 10.71 -5.79
N ASN A 97 -3.83 9.59 -6.02
CA ASN A 97 -5.16 9.33 -5.47
C ASN A 97 -5.12 9.27 -3.94
N THR A 98 -4.13 8.58 -3.38
CA THR A 98 -3.93 8.46 -1.92
C THR A 98 -3.60 9.83 -1.29
N GLN A 99 -2.81 10.67 -1.96
CA GLN A 99 -2.54 12.04 -1.52
C GLN A 99 -3.84 12.86 -1.48
N THR A 100 -4.68 12.77 -2.51
CA THR A 100 -5.97 13.45 -2.56
C THR A 100 -6.87 12.99 -1.41
N TYR A 101 -6.95 11.69 -1.18
CA TYR A 101 -7.71 11.13 -0.06
C TYR A 101 -7.20 11.63 1.30
N LEU A 102 -5.87 11.66 1.50
CA LEU A 102 -5.27 12.19 2.73
C LEU A 102 -5.59 13.68 2.93
N ASP A 103 -5.59 14.48 1.87
CA ASP A 103 -5.94 15.90 1.92
C ASP A 103 -7.43 16.11 2.23
N ASP A 104 -8.31 15.22 1.77
CA ASP A 104 -9.74 15.21 2.13
C ASP A 104 -9.93 14.89 3.62
N LEU A 105 -9.21 13.90 4.15
CA LEU A 105 -9.24 13.58 5.58
C LEU A 105 -8.75 14.75 6.43
N LYS A 106 -7.71 15.48 6.02
CA LYS A 106 -7.23 16.69 6.71
C LYS A 106 -8.29 17.78 6.76
N ARG A 107 -9.00 18.01 5.65
CA ARG A 107 -10.10 18.98 5.61
C ARG A 107 -11.25 18.56 6.53
N GLU A 108 -11.58 17.29 6.55
CA GLU A 108 -12.60 16.74 7.45
C GLU A 108 -12.18 16.89 8.93
N ALA A 109 -10.95 16.50 9.26
CA ALA A 109 -10.41 16.63 10.61
C ALA A 109 -10.42 18.08 11.10
N ASN A 110 -10.02 19.03 10.27
CA ASN A 110 -10.06 20.45 10.63
C ASN A 110 -11.47 20.95 10.96
N LEU A 111 -12.51 20.40 10.34
CA LEU A 111 -13.89 20.77 10.60
C LEU A 111 -14.49 20.10 11.84
N TYR A 112 -14.18 18.83 12.06
CA TYR A 112 -14.87 18.00 13.05
C TYR A 112 -13.99 17.53 14.20
N GLN A 113 -12.67 17.41 14.00
CA GLN A 113 -11.69 16.89 14.96
C GLN A 113 -10.35 17.64 14.84
N PRO A 114 -10.30 18.94 15.15
CA PRO A 114 -9.09 19.77 14.90
C PRO A 114 -7.83 19.30 15.64
N GLY A 115 -7.97 18.41 16.65
CA GLY A 115 -6.83 17.78 17.32
C GLY A 115 -6.09 16.73 16.47
N GLU A 116 -6.72 16.19 15.43
CA GLU A 116 -6.18 15.13 14.58
C GLU A 116 -5.39 15.68 13.37
N GLU A 117 -5.50 16.98 13.06
CA GLU A 117 -4.84 17.58 11.90
C GLU A 117 -3.32 17.37 11.91
N ALA A 118 -2.67 17.55 13.06
CA ALA A 118 -1.23 17.37 13.20
C ALA A 118 -0.76 15.92 12.92
N ARG A 119 -1.60 14.92 13.27
CA ARG A 119 -1.31 13.51 12.99
C ARG A 119 -1.42 13.21 11.49
N LEU A 120 -2.44 13.73 10.84
CA LEU A 120 -2.62 13.60 9.40
C LEU A 120 -1.53 14.34 8.61
N ASP A 121 -1.05 15.49 9.11
CA ASP A 121 0.10 16.20 8.54
C ASP A 121 1.41 15.42 8.67
N GLY A 122 1.56 14.68 9.76
CA GLY A 122 2.69 13.80 10.02
C GLY A 122 2.57 12.41 9.36
N ALA A 123 1.52 12.13 8.61
CA ALA A 123 1.31 10.81 8.00
C ALA A 123 2.47 10.42 7.06
N LEU A 124 2.87 9.14 7.12
CA LEU A 124 3.77 8.56 6.13
C LEU A 124 2.98 8.24 4.86
N LEU A 125 3.24 8.96 3.78
CA LEU A 125 2.81 8.56 2.44
C LEU A 125 4.05 8.38 1.57
N ARG A 126 4.28 7.15 1.07
CA ARG A 126 5.49 6.80 0.33
C ARG A 126 5.18 5.93 -0.87
N GLN A 127 5.86 6.22 -1.99
CA GLN A 127 5.93 5.36 -3.16
C GLN A 127 7.37 4.93 -3.39
N SER A 128 7.59 3.64 -3.72
CA SER A 128 8.88 3.11 -4.15
C SER A 128 8.65 2.01 -5.19
N GLY A 129 9.16 2.20 -6.40
CA GLY A 129 8.83 1.32 -7.52
C GLY A 129 7.33 1.21 -7.71
N ALA A 130 6.80 0.01 -7.67
CA ALA A 130 5.37 -0.29 -7.80
C ALA A 130 4.62 -0.37 -6.45
N VAL A 131 5.25 0.01 -5.33
CA VAL A 131 4.67 -0.05 -3.99
C VAL A 131 4.22 1.34 -3.54
N VAL A 132 3.02 1.43 -2.93
CA VAL A 132 2.52 2.62 -2.25
C VAL A 132 2.13 2.26 -0.81
N VAL A 133 2.55 3.06 0.15
CA VAL A 133 2.23 2.90 1.57
C VAL A 133 1.71 4.21 2.13
N LEU A 134 0.56 4.14 2.82
CA LEU A 134 0.04 5.19 3.69
C LEU A 134 0.01 4.65 5.12
N CYS A 135 0.54 5.41 6.07
CA CYS A 135 0.42 5.11 7.50
C CYS A 135 0.17 6.40 8.29
N VAL A 136 -0.99 6.48 8.92
CA VAL A 136 -1.35 7.50 9.89
C VAL A 136 -1.24 6.88 11.28
N SER A 137 -0.28 7.33 12.09
CA SER A 137 0.07 6.73 13.37
C SER A 137 0.60 7.76 14.37
N ASP A 138 0.84 7.34 15.59
CA ASP A 138 1.47 8.18 16.62
C ASP A 138 3.00 8.25 16.47
N ASP A 139 3.61 7.37 15.67
CA ASP A 139 5.07 7.33 15.46
C ASP A 139 5.41 7.08 13.98
N THR A 140 5.47 8.17 13.21
CA THR A 140 5.85 8.14 11.79
C THR A 140 7.30 7.65 11.58
N ALA A 141 8.19 7.86 12.56
CA ALA A 141 9.58 7.41 12.43
C ALA A 141 9.66 5.87 12.51
N ALA A 142 8.92 5.26 13.45
CA ALA A 142 8.81 3.81 13.55
C ALA A 142 8.19 3.21 12.27
N ALA A 143 7.10 3.81 11.77
CA ALA A 143 6.48 3.39 10.50
C ALA A 143 7.46 3.47 9.33
N THR A 144 8.21 4.57 9.22
CA THR A 144 9.23 4.78 8.17
C THR A 144 10.31 3.71 8.23
N ALA A 145 10.83 3.38 9.41
CA ALA A 145 11.89 2.37 9.58
C ALA A 145 11.43 0.98 9.11
N ILE A 146 10.20 0.59 9.43
CA ILE A 146 9.61 -0.67 8.97
C ILE A 146 9.49 -0.68 7.45
N VAL A 147 8.85 0.33 6.86
CA VAL A 147 8.63 0.43 5.42
C VAL A 147 9.96 0.40 4.66
N GLU A 148 10.97 1.14 5.12
CA GLU A 148 12.30 1.12 4.50
C GLU A 148 12.97 -0.26 4.56
N GLY A 149 12.73 -1.05 5.60
CA GLY A 149 13.21 -2.43 5.70
C GLY A 149 12.66 -3.34 4.58
N TYR A 150 11.44 -3.10 4.14
CA TYR A 150 10.80 -3.83 3.05
C TYR A 150 11.19 -3.33 1.66
N LEU A 151 11.51 -2.04 1.53
CA LEU A 151 11.75 -1.38 0.23
C LEU A 151 13.25 -1.32 -0.17
N LYS A 152 14.16 -1.72 0.71
CA LYS A 152 15.63 -1.79 0.45
C LYS A 152 16.06 -2.99 -0.36
#